data_e24004556822017e56fbf0da743b3502
#
_entry.id   e24004556822017e56fbf0da743b3502
#
_cell.length_a   1.000
_cell.length_b   1.000
_cell.length_c   1.000
_cell.angle_alpha   90.00
_cell.angle_beta   90.00
_cell.angle_gamma   90.00
#
_symmetry.space_group_name_H-M   'P 1'
#
loop_
_entity.id
_entity.type
_entity.pdbx_description
1 polymer ?
#
loop_
_entity_poly.entity_id
_entity_poly.type
_entity_poly.pdbx_seq_one_letter_code
_entity_poly.pdbx_strand_id
1 'polypeptide(L)'
;LAVLRWQDTGHKRWAVLAGYCMFQCCATFEIGFTYIVPIFGLAWLYTDKARDALRLSIPALLGECVTLAFNMGARLMNTLRAAGILEGSVSQIEGISPNFDLPAVLRTWAMQMSAGFPLNAMLFGKMRPGKIYPVDVLCGVMVAGAAVAALAALDKLPNKKQNLLLFLSGLAMLSAPALLIGLSPKYQQPGQVDWRHGYIPQTVESFGVGLMALAVLVMLLRWARGKSWWPGGRAVLYGLLAVCMAGSVVWQRAATRSAYDQGGRAYTVFGDGVAAGLAADCGDTPVVTDYMIWGGHEVAENAFFLCYGDLDADAHALQVWRTEDHADDEAVYRVGFTLGQDRHYDIAWCGLGHGADPDVLTDVEVWLPAGTFLYDVLYYTTADGEEVRREVYPDKNGSMITLDGEILADSIRLASR
;
A
#
# COMPACT_ATOMS: atom_id res chain seq x y z
N LEU A 1 -0.62 10.76 -21.58
CA LEU A 1 0.16 10.50 -22.81
C LEU A 1 -0.75 10.17 -24.00
N ALA A 2 -1.68 9.20 -23.92
CA ALA A 2 -2.56 8.82 -25.03
C ALA A 2 -3.36 10.01 -25.59
N VAL A 3 -3.95 10.83 -24.71
CA VAL A 3 -4.67 12.05 -25.07
C VAL A 3 -3.79 13.04 -25.86
N LEU A 4 -2.57 13.27 -25.41
CA LEU A 4 -1.62 14.15 -26.09
C LEU A 4 -1.18 13.59 -27.45
N ARG A 5 -0.90 12.28 -27.51
CA ARG A 5 -0.55 11.59 -28.76
C ARG A 5 -1.70 11.63 -29.77
N TRP A 6 -2.95 11.56 -29.30
CA TRP A 6 -4.11 11.75 -30.17
C TRP A 6 -4.14 13.14 -30.79
N GLN A 7 -3.90 14.18 -29.99
CA GLN A 7 -3.82 15.54 -30.49
C GLN A 7 -2.72 15.73 -31.54
N ASP A 8 -1.52 15.17 -31.29
CA ASP A 8 -0.38 15.33 -32.18
C ASP A 8 -0.52 14.56 -33.49
N THR A 9 -1.11 13.37 -33.46
CA THR A 9 -1.12 12.45 -34.60
C THR A 9 -2.46 12.36 -35.31
N GLY A 10 -3.55 12.78 -34.68
CA GLY A 10 -4.94 12.62 -35.16
C GLY A 10 -5.43 11.16 -35.18
N HIS A 11 -4.60 10.17 -34.78
CA HIS A 11 -4.96 8.77 -34.88
C HIS A 11 -5.95 8.34 -33.80
N LYS A 12 -7.16 7.91 -34.20
CA LYS A 12 -8.26 7.46 -33.30
C LYS A 12 -7.84 6.37 -32.32
N ARG A 13 -6.85 5.53 -32.66
CA ARG A 13 -6.32 4.49 -31.76
C ARG A 13 -5.88 5.03 -30.40
N TRP A 14 -5.33 6.25 -30.38
CA TRP A 14 -4.91 6.90 -29.14
C TRP A 14 -6.09 7.40 -28.30
N ALA A 15 -7.17 7.81 -28.94
CA ALA A 15 -8.42 8.14 -28.24
C ALA A 15 -9.03 6.90 -27.59
N VAL A 16 -9.08 5.78 -28.33
CA VAL A 16 -9.57 4.48 -27.81
C VAL A 16 -8.70 4.04 -26.63
N LEU A 17 -7.37 4.12 -26.76
CA LEU A 17 -6.46 3.77 -25.68
C LEU A 17 -6.67 4.65 -24.43
N ALA A 18 -6.90 5.95 -24.59
CA ALA A 18 -7.19 6.85 -23.48
C ALA A 18 -8.47 6.46 -22.74
N GLY A 19 -9.55 6.14 -23.50
CA GLY A 19 -10.81 5.64 -22.93
C GLY A 19 -10.66 4.31 -22.20
N TYR A 20 -9.95 3.35 -22.81
CA TYR A 20 -9.66 2.05 -22.20
C TYR A 20 -8.83 2.17 -20.91
N CYS A 21 -7.75 2.97 -20.92
CA CYS A 21 -6.94 3.19 -19.72
C CYS A 21 -7.77 3.81 -18.58
N MET A 22 -8.67 4.75 -18.92
CA MET A 22 -9.53 5.36 -17.91
C MET A 22 -10.57 4.37 -17.39
N PHE A 23 -11.18 3.57 -18.27
CA PHE A 23 -12.05 2.47 -17.88
C PHE A 23 -11.37 1.52 -16.89
N GLN A 24 -10.17 1.04 -17.23
CA GLN A 24 -9.40 0.14 -16.36
C GLN A 24 -9.04 0.80 -15.03
N CYS A 25 -8.62 2.06 -15.06
CA CYS A 25 -8.29 2.80 -13.85
C CYS A 25 -9.49 2.89 -12.90
N CYS A 26 -10.67 3.27 -13.42
CA CYS A 26 -11.89 3.37 -12.63
C CYS A 26 -12.45 2.00 -12.20
N ALA A 27 -12.26 0.96 -13.03
CA ALA A 27 -12.68 -0.40 -12.71
C ALA A 27 -11.82 -1.05 -11.62
N THR A 28 -10.54 -0.69 -11.58
CA THR A 28 -9.61 -1.20 -10.57
C THR A 28 -9.76 -0.47 -9.25
N PHE A 29 -9.99 0.83 -9.30
CA PHE A 29 -10.07 1.64 -8.09
C PHE A 29 -10.96 2.88 -8.26
N GLU A 30 -11.88 3.09 -7.32
CA GLU A 30 -12.88 4.19 -7.37
C GLU A 30 -12.25 5.59 -7.46
N ILE A 31 -11.01 5.76 -6.97
CA ILE A 31 -10.25 7.01 -7.10
C ILE A 31 -10.02 7.39 -8.56
N GLY A 32 -10.01 6.41 -9.47
CA GLY A 32 -9.91 6.64 -10.91
C GLY A 32 -10.86 7.72 -11.42
N PHE A 33 -12.07 7.81 -10.85
CA PHE A 33 -13.08 8.83 -11.20
C PHE A 33 -12.61 10.27 -10.99
N THR A 34 -11.61 10.50 -10.15
CA THR A 34 -11.06 11.86 -9.92
C THR A 34 -10.04 12.27 -10.96
N TYR A 35 -9.51 11.33 -11.76
CA TYR A 35 -8.46 11.60 -12.73
C TYR A 35 -8.91 12.37 -13.97
N ILE A 36 -10.21 12.44 -14.24
CA ILE A 36 -10.70 13.26 -15.34
C ILE A 36 -10.34 14.74 -15.17
N VAL A 37 -10.28 15.22 -13.93
CA VAL A 37 -9.96 16.62 -13.62
C VAL A 37 -8.52 16.97 -14.00
N PRO A 38 -7.47 16.25 -13.54
CA PRO A 38 -6.10 16.51 -13.98
C PRO A 38 -5.90 16.21 -15.48
N ILE A 39 -6.59 15.23 -16.07
CA ILE A 39 -6.52 14.97 -17.51
C ILE A 39 -7.03 16.20 -18.29
N PHE A 40 -8.16 16.77 -17.90
CA PHE A 40 -8.69 18.00 -18.49
C PHE A 40 -7.73 19.19 -18.29
N GLY A 41 -7.18 19.37 -17.06
CA GLY A 41 -6.23 20.42 -16.75
C GLY A 41 -4.97 20.34 -17.62
N LEU A 42 -4.39 19.14 -17.76
CA LEU A 42 -3.21 18.91 -18.62
C LEU A 42 -3.54 19.12 -20.10
N ALA A 43 -4.71 18.67 -20.59
CA ALA A 43 -5.15 18.91 -21.94
C ALA A 43 -5.34 20.41 -22.20
N TRP A 44 -5.85 21.16 -21.22
CA TRP A 44 -6.01 22.62 -21.32
C TRP A 44 -4.66 23.34 -21.32
N LEU A 45 -3.70 22.90 -20.50
CA LEU A 45 -2.32 23.40 -20.55
C LEU A 45 -1.71 23.26 -21.94
N TYR A 46 -1.97 22.12 -22.58
CA TYR A 46 -1.41 21.79 -23.90
C TYR A 46 -2.08 22.53 -25.04
N THR A 47 -3.42 22.67 -25.03
CA THR A 47 -4.20 23.26 -26.13
C THR A 47 -4.40 24.75 -26.02
N ASP A 48 -4.17 25.35 -24.85
CA ASP A 48 -4.49 26.74 -24.50
C ASP A 48 -5.98 27.13 -24.58
N LYS A 49 -6.86 26.23 -25.06
CA LYS A 49 -8.28 26.45 -25.21
C LYS A 49 -9.09 25.40 -24.47
N ALA A 50 -9.99 25.84 -23.57
CA ALA A 50 -10.83 24.96 -22.80
C ALA A 50 -11.72 24.03 -23.66
N ARG A 51 -12.22 24.52 -24.80
CA ARG A 51 -13.05 23.74 -25.74
C ARG A 51 -12.25 22.56 -26.33
N ASP A 52 -11.01 22.79 -26.74
CA ASP A 52 -10.16 21.75 -27.32
C ASP A 52 -9.71 20.75 -26.24
N ALA A 53 -9.42 21.24 -25.03
CA ALA A 53 -9.15 20.41 -23.87
C ALA A 53 -10.34 19.48 -23.53
N LEU A 54 -11.54 20.03 -23.53
CA LEU A 54 -12.76 19.24 -23.29
C LEU A 54 -12.92 18.15 -24.36
N ARG A 55 -12.76 18.50 -25.63
CA ARG A 55 -12.81 17.54 -26.74
C ARG A 55 -11.78 16.42 -26.58
N LEU A 56 -10.56 16.75 -26.17
CA LEU A 56 -9.51 15.78 -25.92
C LEU A 56 -9.77 14.88 -24.70
N SER A 57 -10.54 15.35 -23.73
CA SER A 57 -10.89 14.59 -22.53
C SER A 57 -12.10 13.65 -22.74
N ILE A 58 -12.90 13.82 -23.82
CA ILE A 58 -14.09 13.02 -24.10
C ILE A 58 -13.80 11.50 -24.05
N PRO A 59 -12.74 10.96 -24.67
CA PRO A 59 -12.51 9.50 -24.63
C PRO A 59 -12.29 8.99 -23.20
N ALA A 60 -11.56 9.74 -22.37
CA ALA A 60 -11.35 9.38 -20.97
C ALA A 60 -12.67 9.45 -20.19
N LEU A 61 -13.45 10.51 -20.39
CA LEU A 61 -14.78 10.67 -19.78
C LEU A 61 -15.74 9.53 -20.20
N LEU A 62 -15.68 9.08 -21.45
CA LEU A 62 -16.49 7.93 -21.90
C LEU A 62 -16.07 6.64 -21.18
N GLY A 63 -14.76 6.40 -20.99
CA GLY A 63 -14.27 5.27 -20.21
C GLY A 63 -14.78 5.29 -18.77
N GLU A 64 -14.76 6.44 -18.13
CA GLU A 64 -15.31 6.68 -16.80
C GLU A 64 -16.83 6.44 -16.75
N CYS A 65 -17.59 6.98 -17.70
CA CYS A 65 -19.04 6.77 -17.79
C CYS A 65 -19.41 5.29 -17.98
N VAL A 66 -18.64 4.54 -18.78
CA VAL A 66 -18.85 3.10 -18.96
C VAL A 66 -18.65 2.35 -17.65
N THR A 67 -17.58 2.66 -16.90
CA THR A 67 -17.34 2.05 -15.59
C THR A 67 -18.46 2.39 -14.61
N LEU A 68 -18.88 3.65 -14.58
CA LEU A 68 -19.97 4.09 -13.70
C LEU A 68 -21.26 3.36 -14.03
N ALA A 69 -21.61 3.25 -15.32
CA ALA A 69 -22.80 2.53 -15.77
C ALA A 69 -22.74 1.04 -15.38
N PHE A 70 -21.56 0.41 -15.51
CA PHE A 70 -21.35 -0.98 -15.09
C PHE A 70 -21.53 -1.14 -13.58
N ASN A 71 -20.92 -0.28 -12.77
CA ASN A 71 -21.04 -0.31 -11.31
C ASN A 71 -22.49 -0.06 -10.84
N MET A 72 -23.18 0.89 -11.46
CA MET A 72 -24.60 1.16 -11.16
C MET A 72 -25.48 -0.01 -11.55
N GLY A 73 -25.22 -0.64 -12.70
CA GLY A 73 -25.92 -1.85 -13.15
C GLY A 73 -25.73 -3.01 -12.18
N ALA A 74 -24.51 -3.28 -11.72
CA ALA A 74 -24.21 -4.32 -10.74
C ALA A 74 -24.92 -4.06 -9.40
N ARG A 75 -24.92 -2.82 -8.92
CA ARG A 75 -25.66 -2.43 -7.70
C ARG A 75 -27.16 -2.61 -7.84
N LEU A 76 -27.73 -2.22 -8.97
CA LEU A 76 -29.15 -2.42 -9.26
C LEU A 76 -29.50 -3.91 -9.24
N MET A 77 -28.69 -4.75 -9.90
CA MET A 77 -28.88 -6.21 -9.90
C MET A 77 -28.83 -6.79 -8.48
N ASN A 78 -27.87 -6.38 -7.65
CA ASN A 78 -27.80 -6.80 -6.26
C ASN A 78 -29.03 -6.34 -5.45
N THR A 79 -29.49 -5.13 -5.64
CA THR A 79 -30.70 -4.61 -4.99
C THR A 79 -31.93 -5.42 -5.38
N LEU A 80 -32.07 -5.78 -6.65
CA LEU A 80 -33.18 -6.60 -7.15
C LEU A 80 -33.12 -8.04 -6.61
N ARG A 81 -31.91 -8.61 -6.44
CA ARG A 81 -31.71 -9.92 -5.79
C ARG A 81 -32.07 -9.85 -4.30
N ALA A 82 -31.60 -8.83 -3.60
CA ALA A 82 -31.94 -8.62 -2.19
C ALA A 82 -33.45 -8.43 -1.96
N ALA A 83 -34.16 -7.86 -2.93
CA ALA A 83 -35.62 -7.72 -2.91
C ALA A 83 -36.36 -9.00 -3.35
N GLY A 84 -35.66 -10.09 -3.69
CA GLY A 84 -36.27 -11.34 -4.16
C GLY A 84 -36.91 -11.27 -5.57
N ILE A 85 -36.60 -10.21 -6.33
CA ILE A 85 -37.13 -10.02 -7.70
C ILE A 85 -36.32 -10.81 -8.72
N LEU A 86 -35.01 -11.00 -8.46
CA LEU A 86 -34.09 -11.78 -9.27
C LEU A 86 -33.50 -12.92 -8.45
N GLU A 87 -33.35 -14.09 -9.10
CA GLU A 87 -32.65 -15.24 -8.53
C GLU A 87 -31.14 -15.00 -8.49
N GLY A 88 -30.47 -15.54 -7.47
CA GLY A 88 -29.02 -15.54 -7.29
C GLY A 88 -28.57 -15.03 -5.93
N SER A 89 -27.34 -15.32 -5.58
CA SER A 89 -26.76 -14.86 -4.32
C SER A 89 -26.57 -13.35 -4.31
N VAL A 90 -26.90 -12.71 -3.20
CA VAL A 90 -26.58 -11.31 -2.95
C VAL A 90 -25.10 -11.27 -2.63
N SER A 91 -24.27 -10.73 -3.54
CA SER A 91 -22.88 -10.44 -3.18
C SER A 91 -22.88 -9.29 -2.16
N GLN A 92 -22.17 -9.46 -1.06
CA GLN A 92 -21.90 -8.38 -0.12
C GLN A 92 -20.92 -7.38 -0.76
N ILE A 93 -21.38 -6.68 -1.79
CA ILE A 93 -20.69 -5.45 -2.17
C ILE A 93 -21.05 -4.49 -1.04
N GLU A 94 -20.10 -4.21 -0.16
CA GLU A 94 -20.20 -3.12 0.80
C GLU A 94 -20.46 -1.85 -0.01
N GLY A 95 -21.75 -1.59 -0.27
CA GLY A 95 -22.18 -0.45 -1.05
C GLY A 95 -21.86 0.79 -0.23
N ILE A 96 -21.03 1.66 -0.74
CA ILE A 96 -20.87 3.00 -0.21
C ILE A 96 -22.21 3.69 -0.38
N SER A 97 -23.03 3.65 0.65
CA SER A 97 -24.17 4.56 0.78
C SER A 97 -23.55 5.91 1.14
N PRO A 98 -23.55 6.91 0.24
CA PRO A 98 -22.94 8.18 0.55
C PRO A 98 -23.69 8.81 1.74
N ASN A 99 -22.94 9.23 2.75
CA ASN A 99 -23.49 10.02 3.84
C ASN A 99 -23.29 11.50 3.52
N PHE A 100 -24.39 12.24 3.45
CA PHE A 100 -24.40 13.67 3.17
C PHE A 100 -24.50 14.54 4.45
N ASP A 101 -24.13 14.00 5.62
CA ASP A 101 -23.90 14.84 6.80
C ASP A 101 -22.73 15.79 6.50
N LEU A 102 -23.06 17.02 6.13
CA LEU A 102 -22.10 18.01 5.64
C LEU A 102 -20.94 18.26 6.64
N PRO A 103 -21.17 18.42 7.95
CA PRO A 103 -20.10 18.52 8.92
C PRO A 103 -19.15 17.33 8.92
N ALA A 104 -19.67 16.10 8.91
CA ALA A 104 -18.87 14.89 8.88
C ALA A 104 -18.07 14.78 7.57
N VAL A 105 -18.70 15.05 6.43
CA VAL A 105 -18.04 15.09 5.11
C VAL A 105 -16.90 16.10 5.10
N LEU A 106 -17.13 17.34 5.50
CA LEU A 106 -16.11 18.37 5.47
C LEU A 106 -14.96 18.08 6.44
N ARG A 107 -15.26 17.52 7.61
CA ARG A 107 -14.24 17.11 8.57
C ARG A 107 -13.35 16.00 7.99
N THR A 108 -13.93 14.93 7.50
CA THR A 108 -13.19 13.79 6.92
C THR A 108 -12.41 14.20 5.69
N TRP A 109 -13.01 15.03 4.82
CA TRP A 109 -12.33 15.63 3.67
C TRP A 109 -11.10 16.44 4.07
N ALA A 110 -11.21 17.32 5.06
CA ALA A 110 -10.09 18.13 5.54
C ALA A 110 -9.00 17.26 6.19
N MET A 111 -9.37 16.24 6.97
CA MET A 111 -8.44 15.27 7.56
C MET A 111 -7.67 14.52 6.47
N GLN A 112 -8.35 13.99 5.47
CA GLN A 112 -7.74 13.27 4.36
C GLN A 112 -6.79 14.18 3.57
N MET A 113 -7.21 15.40 3.21
CA MET A 113 -6.34 16.37 2.55
C MET A 113 -5.09 16.70 3.37
N SER A 114 -5.24 16.87 4.69
CA SER A 114 -4.11 17.11 5.60
C SER A 114 -3.10 15.95 5.57
N ALA A 115 -3.60 14.72 5.60
CA ALA A 115 -2.77 13.52 5.52
C ALA A 115 -2.02 13.39 4.18
N GLY A 116 -2.58 13.93 3.08
CA GLY A 116 -1.95 13.99 1.75
C GLY A 116 -0.68 14.85 1.70
N PHE A 117 -0.41 15.70 2.69
CA PHE A 117 0.83 16.47 2.75
C PHE A 117 2.01 15.61 3.24
N PRO A 118 3.05 15.39 2.42
CA PRO A 118 4.18 14.53 2.78
C PRO A 118 4.88 14.91 4.09
N LEU A 119 4.99 16.22 4.38
CA LEU A 119 5.58 16.74 5.61
C LEU A 119 4.76 16.34 6.86
N ASN A 120 3.45 16.20 6.72
CA ASN A 120 2.59 15.82 7.84
C ASN A 120 2.89 14.38 8.29
N ALA A 121 3.00 13.45 7.33
CA ALA A 121 3.41 12.08 7.62
C ALA A 121 4.81 12.00 8.23
N MET A 122 5.76 12.84 7.76
CA MET A 122 7.13 12.89 8.28
C MET A 122 7.21 13.45 9.72
N LEU A 123 6.48 14.52 10.01
CA LEU A 123 6.60 15.24 11.29
C LEU A 123 5.71 14.63 12.38
N PHE A 124 4.56 14.10 12.03
CA PHE A 124 3.53 13.68 12.96
C PHE A 124 3.10 12.22 12.80
N GLY A 125 3.58 11.54 11.74
CA GLY A 125 3.29 10.12 11.50
C GLY A 125 3.86 9.22 12.58
N LYS A 126 3.21 8.08 12.81
CA LYS A 126 3.71 7.04 13.74
C LYS A 126 4.90 6.28 13.16
N MET A 127 5.06 6.28 11.83
CA MET A 127 6.18 5.63 11.18
C MET A 127 7.47 6.41 11.42
N ARG A 128 8.33 5.87 12.26
CA ARG A 128 9.69 6.38 12.43
C ARG A 128 10.56 5.79 11.32
N PRO A 129 11.49 6.56 10.73
CA PRO A 129 12.46 5.98 9.82
C PRO A 129 13.26 4.96 10.60
N GLY A 130 13.39 3.79 10.03
CA GLY A 130 14.31 2.78 10.53
C GLY A 130 15.77 3.15 10.25
N LYS A 131 16.64 2.18 10.25
CA LYS A 131 18.05 2.35 9.96
C LYS A 131 18.27 2.91 8.55
N ILE A 132 19.04 3.98 8.43
CA ILE A 132 19.43 4.59 7.16
C ILE A 132 20.69 3.92 6.64
N TYR A 133 20.68 3.47 5.40
CA TYR A 133 21.83 2.85 4.74
C TYR A 133 22.47 3.80 3.71
N PRO A 134 23.76 3.61 3.37
CA PRO A 134 24.43 4.44 2.37
C PRO A 134 23.72 4.46 1.01
N VAL A 135 23.08 3.35 0.61
CA VAL A 135 22.30 3.28 -0.62
C VAL A 135 21.08 4.22 -0.61
N ASP A 136 20.48 4.48 0.53
CA ASP A 136 19.35 5.41 0.65
C ASP A 136 19.83 6.84 0.39
N VAL A 137 20.98 7.20 0.94
CA VAL A 137 21.61 8.51 0.70
C VAL A 137 22.00 8.65 -0.76
N LEU A 138 22.59 7.62 -1.37
CA LEU A 138 22.94 7.64 -2.80
C LEU A 138 21.70 7.87 -3.67
N CYS A 139 20.61 7.11 -3.43
CA CYS A 139 19.34 7.31 -4.14
C CYS A 139 18.80 8.73 -3.95
N GLY A 140 18.86 9.27 -2.74
CA GLY A 140 18.44 10.64 -2.45
C GLY A 140 19.24 11.68 -3.25
N VAL A 141 20.55 11.55 -3.27
CA VAL A 141 21.44 12.45 -4.02
C VAL A 141 21.19 12.35 -5.54
N MET A 142 21.00 11.13 -6.07
CA MET A 142 20.71 10.94 -7.49
C MET A 142 19.39 11.59 -7.89
N VAL A 143 18.32 11.41 -7.13
CA VAL A 143 17.00 12.01 -7.40
C VAL A 143 17.08 13.53 -7.29
N ALA A 144 17.74 14.07 -6.26
CA ALA A 144 17.93 15.50 -6.09
C ALA A 144 18.74 16.10 -7.24
N GLY A 145 19.83 15.45 -7.64
CA GLY A 145 20.66 15.88 -8.77
C GLY A 145 19.87 15.90 -10.09
N ALA A 146 19.10 14.86 -10.37
CA ALA A 146 18.25 14.79 -11.56
C ALA A 146 17.18 15.91 -11.57
N ALA A 147 16.54 16.18 -10.44
CA ALA A 147 15.54 17.24 -10.33
C ALA A 147 16.14 18.64 -10.50
N VAL A 148 17.29 18.91 -9.88
CA VAL A 148 18.00 20.19 -10.05
C VAL A 148 18.46 20.36 -11.50
N ALA A 149 19.00 19.31 -12.13
CA ALA A 149 19.40 19.34 -13.54
C ALA A 149 18.20 19.61 -14.45
N ALA A 150 17.06 18.95 -14.22
CA ALA A 150 15.84 19.19 -14.98
C ALA A 150 15.34 20.63 -14.83
N LEU A 151 15.33 21.17 -13.61
CA LEU A 151 14.96 22.58 -13.37
C LEU A 151 15.95 23.57 -14.00
N ALA A 152 17.25 23.26 -13.96
CA ALA A 152 18.28 24.10 -14.57
C ALA A 152 18.19 24.12 -16.10
N ALA A 153 17.75 23.01 -16.70
CA ALA A 153 17.54 22.86 -18.14
C ALA A 153 16.25 23.53 -18.66
N LEU A 154 15.38 24.03 -17.77
CA LEU A 154 14.16 24.74 -18.16
C LEU A 154 14.49 26.14 -18.69
N ASP A 155 14.63 26.26 -20.00
CA ASP A 155 14.89 27.54 -20.68
C ASP A 155 13.71 28.52 -20.54
N LYS A 156 12.51 28.00 -20.62
CA LYS A 156 11.27 28.78 -20.56
C LYS A 156 10.39 28.33 -19.40
N LEU A 157 10.10 29.27 -18.49
CA LEU A 157 9.11 29.02 -17.44
C LEU A 157 7.68 29.06 -18.00
N PRO A 158 6.78 28.19 -17.53
CA PRO A 158 5.36 28.24 -17.87
C PRO A 158 4.80 29.67 -17.74
N ASN A 159 3.91 30.09 -18.60
CA ASN A 159 3.27 31.41 -18.49
C ASN A 159 2.34 31.48 -17.27
N LYS A 160 1.82 32.66 -16.92
CA LYS A 160 0.97 32.83 -15.73
C LYS A 160 -0.27 31.91 -15.75
N LYS A 161 -0.91 31.79 -16.93
CA LYS A 161 -2.10 30.93 -17.11
C LYS A 161 -1.73 29.46 -16.93
N GLN A 162 -0.65 29.01 -17.56
CA GLN A 162 -0.16 27.65 -17.43
C GLN A 162 0.20 27.30 -15.98
N ASN A 163 0.85 28.26 -15.29
CA ASN A 163 1.21 28.05 -13.89
C ASN A 163 -0.03 27.97 -12.96
N LEU A 164 -1.06 28.81 -13.23
CA LEU A 164 -2.34 28.72 -12.50
C LEU A 164 -3.02 27.37 -12.76
N LEU A 165 -3.06 26.91 -14.01
CA LEU A 165 -3.66 25.62 -14.35
C LEU A 165 -2.89 24.45 -13.69
N LEU A 166 -1.56 24.52 -13.62
CA LEU A 166 -0.74 23.55 -12.90
C LEU A 166 -1.12 23.49 -11.40
N PHE A 167 -1.25 24.67 -10.77
CA PHE A 167 -1.68 24.78 -9.37
C PHE A 167 -3.10 24.22 -9.16
N LEU A 168 -4.04 24.60 -10.02
CA LEU A 168 -5.43 24.11 -9.92
C LEU A 168 -5.56 22.60 -10.18
N SER A 169 -4.75 22.05 -11.11
CA SER A 169 -4.69 20.60 -11.32
C SER A 169 -4.15 19.88 -10.08
N GLY A 170 -3.11 20.43 -9.45
CA GLY A 170 -2.59 19.90 -8.18
C GLY A 170 -3.61 19.96 -7.05
N LEU A 171 -4.32 21.08 -6.92
CA LEU A 171 -5.40 21.26 -5.95
C LEU A 171 -6.55 20.26 -6.18
N ALA A 172 -6.91 20.01 -7.43
CA ALA A 172 -7.93 19.03 -7.78
C ALA A 172 -7.49 17.61 -7.43
N MET A 173 -6.22 17.24 -7.69
CA MET A 173 -5.67 15.94 -7.31
C MET A 173 -5.60 15.76 -5.79
N LEU A 174 -5.38 16.81 -5.04
CA LEU A 174 -5.41 16.78 -3.57
C LEU A 174 -6.85 16.66 -3.04
N SER A 175 -7.77 17.43 -3.61
CA SER A 175 -9.10 17.67 -3.05
C SER A 175 -10.15 16.63 -3.49
N ALA A 176 -10.14 16.22 -4.75
CA ALA A 176 -11.21 15.39 -5.30
C ALA A 176 -11.19 13.93 -4.73
N PRO A 177 -10.03 13.24 -4.63
CA PRO A 177 -9.97 11.95 -3.95
C PRO A 177 -10.39 12.04 -2.48
N ALA A 178 -9.91 13.07 -1.78
CA ALA A 178 -10.27 13.32 -0.39
C ALA A 178 -11.78 13.51 -0.19
N LEU A 179 -12.46 14.13 -1.16
CA LEU A 179 -13.91 14.32 -1.11
C LEU A 179 -14.65 12.97 -1.24
N LEU A 180 -14.19 12.07 -2.10
CA LEU A 180 -14.77 10.71 -2.20
C LEU A 180 -14.67 9.98 -0.86
N ILE A 181 -13.52 10.06 -0.18
CA ILE A 181 -13.34 9.50 1.16
C ILE A 181 -14.28 10.18 2.15
N GLY A 182 -14.40 11.51 2.07
CA GLY A 182 -15.31 12.30 2.92
C GLY A 182 -16.77 11.89 2.80
N LEU A 183 -17.23 11.45 1.61
CA LEU A 183 -18.59 11.00 1.40
C LEU A 183 -18.89 9.60 1.93
N SER A 184 -17.90 8.81 2.30
CA SER A 184 -18.06 7.44 2.78
C SER A 184 -18.30 7.38 4.29
N PRO A 185 -19.42 6.81 4.76
CA PRO A 185 -19.73 6.66 6.19
C PRO A 185 -18.66 5.88 6.95
N LYS A 186 -18.02 4.89 6.30
CA LYS A 186 -16.93 4.09 6.85
C LYS A 186 -15.79 4.98 7.34
N TYR A 187 -15.37 5.95 6.51
CA TYR A 187 -14.23 6.81 6.83
C TYR A 187 -14.57 8.02 7.70
N GLN A 188 -15.86 8.28 7.92
CA GLN A 188 -16.33 9.29 8.88
C GLN A 188 -16.26 8.79 10.33
N GLN A 189 -16.09 7.46 10.53
CA GLN A 189 -15.98 6.87 11.86
C GLN A 189 -14.64 7.26 12.53
N PRO A 190 -14.64 7.42 13.88
CA PRO A 190 -13.43 7.70 14.62
C PRO A 190 -12.35 6.65 14.40
N GLY A 191 -11.11 7.08 14.13
CA GLY A 191 -9.96 6.18 13.97
C GLY A 191 -9.69 5.70 12.55
N GLN A 192 -10.63 5.86 11.60
CA GLN A 192 -10.43 5.45 10.20
C GLN A 192 -9.55 6.43 9.42
N VAL A 193 -9.80 7.73 9.58
CA VAL A 193 -8.99 8.82 9.02
C VAL A 193 -8.73 9.83 10.11
N ASP A 194 -7.51 10.33 10.23
CA ASP A 194 -7.14 11.40 11.13
C ASP A 194 -6.27 12.45 10.41
N TRP A 195 -5.89 13.52 11.12
CA TRP A 195 -5.08 14.61 10.56
C TRP A 195 -3.67 14.18 10.10
N ARG A 196 -3.22 12.99 10.47
CA ARG A 196 -1.87 12.45 10.23
C ARG A 196 -1.87 11.26 9.27
N HIS A 197 -2.95 10.47 9.30
CA HIS A 197 -3.08 9.23 8.55
C HIS A 197 -4.30 9.32 7.65
N GLY A 198 -4.04 9.34 6.35
CA GLY A 198 -5.05 9.23 5.31
C GLY A 198 -5.22 7.79 4.86
N TYR A 199 -6.21 7.59 4.03
CA TYR A 199 -6.49 6.33 3.34
C TYR A 199 -5.74 6.27 2.00
N ILE A 200 -5.86 5.17 1.28
CA ILE A 200 -5.17 4.86 0.01
C ILE A 200 -5.00 6.05 -0.98
N PRO A 201 -5.97 6.99 -1.15
CA PRO A 201 -5.79 8.16 -2.01
C PRO A 201 -4.60 9.05 -1.68
N GLN A 202 -4.05 8.94 -0.47
CA GLN A 202 -2.93 9.77 0.00
C GLN A 202 -1.76 9.84 -1.00
N THR A 203 -1.51 8.76 -1.75
CA THR A 203 -0.47 8.75 -2.78
C THR A 203 -0.77 9.76 -3.89
N VAL A 204 -2.01 9.76 -4.42
CA VAL A 204 -2.45 10.69 -5.48
C VAL A 204 -2.48 12.12 -4.96
N GLU A 205 -2.97 12.31 -3.75
CA GLU A 205 -3.02 13.60 -3.06
C GLU A 205 -1.62 14.19 -2.88
N SER A 206 -0.63 13.37 -2.54
CA SER A 206 0.77 13.79 -2.44
C SER A 206 1.35 14.26 -3.78
N PHE A 207 0.98 13.64 -4.90
CA PHE A 207 1.31 14.16 -6.23
C PHE A 207 0.65 15.52 -6.48
N GLY A 208 -0.59 15.71 -6.04
CA GLY A 208 -1.29 16.99 -6.09
C GLY A 208 -0.52 18.09 -5.35
N VAL A 209 -0.07 17.80 -4.13
CA VAL A 209 0.79 18.71 -3.34
C VAL A 209 2.09 19.02 -4.09
N GLY A 210 2.72 18.02 -4.72
CA GLY A 210 3.92 18.20 -5.53
C GLY A 210 3.72 19.16 -6.71
N LEU A 211 2.60 19.05 -7.43
CA LEU A 211 2.25 19.97 -8.52
C LEU A 211 2.00 21.38 -8.02
N MET A 212 1.32 21.55 -6.89
CA MET A 212 1.11 22.86 -6.26
C MET A 212 2.44 23.48 -5.85
N ALA A 213 3.33 22.71 -5.20
CA ALA A 213 4.66 23.15 -4.81
C ALA A 213 5.50 23.57 -6.04
N LEU A 214 5.43 22.80 -7.13
CA LEU A 214 6.09 23.15 -8.39
C LEU A 214 5.55 24.46 -8.96
N ALA A 215 4.24 24.68 -8.93
CA ALA A 215 3.64 25.92 -9.40
C ALA A 215 4.09 27.13 -8.57
N VAL A 216 4.16 26.98 -7.24
CA VAL A 216 4.71 27.99 -6.33
C VAL A 216 6.19 28.26 -6.63
N LEU A 217 6.98 27.20 -6.80
CA LEU A 217 8.40 27.33 -7.18
C LEU A 217 8.57 28.10 -8.48
N VAL A 218 7.80 27.78 -9.54
CA VAL A 218 7.81 28.51 -10.82
C VAL A 218 7.47 29.98 -10.62
N MET A 219 6.51 30.30 -9.76
CA MET A 219 6.15 31.68 -9.43
C MET A 219 7.30 32.42 -8.75
N LEU A 220 7.96 31.79 -7.78
CA LEU A 220 9.13 32.34 -7.09
C LEU A 220 10.31 32.54 -8.04
N LEU A 221 10.60 31.56 -8.90
CA LEU A 221 11.63 31.65 -9.93
C LEU A 221 11.38 32.82 -10.88
N ARG A 222 10.13 33.01 -11.31
CA ARG A 222 9.73 34.10 -12.17
C ARG A 222 9.90 35.45 -11.48
N TRP A 223 9.50 35.57 -10.22
CA TRP A 223 9.63 36.81 -9.44
C TRP A 223 11.10 37.15 -9.21
N ALA A 224 11.95 36.16 -8.98
CA ALA A 224 13.34 36.34 -8.64
C ALA A 224 14.25 36.63 -9.86
N ARG A 225 13.91 36.16 -11.07
CA ARG A 225 14.74 36.29 -12.29
C ARG A 225 15.14 37.72 -12.65
N GLY A 226 14.40 38.73 -12.22
CA GLY A 226 14.70 40.14 -12.49
C GLY A 226 15.51 40.85 -11.42
N LYS A 227 15.96 40.15 -10.37
CA LYS A 227 16.63 40.73 -9.21
C LYS A 227 18.15 40.59 -9.30
N SER A 228 18.90 41.60 -8.82
CA SER A 228 20.37 41.62 -8.84
C SER A 228 21.00 40.48 -8.02
N TRP A 229 20.35 40.05 -6.97
CA TRP A 229 20.79 38.93 -6.12
C TRP A 229 20.50 37.55 -6.70
N TRP A 230 19.78 37.46 -7.83
CA TRP A 230 19.29 36.21 -8.38
C TRP A 230 20.35 35.14 -8.62
N PRO A 231 21.56 35.42 -9.15
CA PRO A 231 22.56 34.37 -9.37
C PRO A 231 22.91 33.60 -8.10
N GLY A 232 23.13 34.31 -6.97
CA GLY A 232 23.36 33.69 -5.68
C GLY A 232 22.10 33.04 -5.09
N GLY A 233 20.96 33.72 -5.17
CA GLY A 233 19.68 33.21 -4.70
C GLY A 233 19.22 31.94 -5.41
N ARG A 234 19.55 31.81 -6.70
CA ARG A 234 19.31 30.60 -7.49
C ARG A 234 20.09 29.40 -6.94
N ALA A 235 21.35 29.57 -6.61
CA ALA A 235 22.19 28.53 -6.06
C ALA A 235 21.65 28.06 -4.69
N VAL A 236 21.27 29.01 -3.84
CA VAL A 236 20.67 28.70 -2.53
C VAL A 236 19.33 27.95 -2.70
N LEU A 237 18.44 28.40 -3.59
CA LEU A 237 17.16 27.77 -3.84
C LEU A 237 17.32 26.34 -4.36
N TYR A 238 18.24 26.11 -5.30
CA TYR A 238 18.50 24.77 -5.82
C TYR A 238 19.16 23.88 -4.77
N GLY A 239 20.04 24.43 -3.93
CA GLY A 239 20.63 23.71 -2.81
C GLY A 239 19.58 23.28 -1.79
N LEU A 240 18.69 24.17 -1.38
CA LEU A 240 17.58 23.84 -0.47
C LEU A 240 16.65 22.79 -1.08
N LEU A 241 16.28 22.93 -2.35
CA LEU A 241 15.46 21.93 -3.03
C LEU A 241 16.15 20.58 -3.08
N ALA A 242 17.44 20.53 -3.40
CA ALA A 242 18.23 19.30 -3.43
C ALA A 242 18.25 18.63 -2.04
N VAL A 243 18.48 19.38 -0.97
CA VAL A 243 18.48 18.86 0.41
C VAL A 243 17.09 18.33 0.80
N CYS A 244 16.03 19.07 0.51
CA CYS A 244 14.66 18.63 0.80
C CYS A 244 14.30 17.36 0.02
N MET A 245 14.64 17.27 -1.25
CA MET A 245 14.35 16.10 -2.08
C MET A 245 15.18 14.88 -1.64
N ALA A 246 16.48 15.05 -1.42
CA ALA A 246 17.34 13.98 -0.93
C ALA A 246 16.84 13.47 0.43
N GLY A 247 16.57 14.38 1.36
CA GLY A 247 16.03 14.05 2.67
C GLY A 247 14.69 13.30 2.61
N SER A 248 13.77 13.74 1.73
CA SER A 248 12.49 13.05 1.52
C SER A 248 12.66 11.63 1.01
N VAL A 249 13.55 11.41 0.03
CA VAL A 249 13.82 10.06 -0.52
C VAL A 249 14.46 9.16 0.54
N VAL A 250 15.45 9.66 1.28
CA VAL A 250 16.10 8.91 2.36
C VAL A 250 15.08 8.52 3.43
N TRP A 251 14.28 9.49 3.87
CA TRP A 251 13.22 9.24 4.86
C TRP A 251 12.21 8.20 4.37
N GLN A 252 11.69 8.37 3.16
CA GLN A 252 10.67 7.47 2.60
C GLN A 252 11.19 6.04 2.48
N ARG A 253 12.42 5.85 1.98
CA ARG A 253 13.04 4.52 1.88
C ARG A 253 13.23 3.88 3.26
N ALA A 254 13.74 4.64 4.23
CA ALA A 254 13.92 4.15 5.59
C ALA A 254 12.58 3.83 6.29
N ALA A 255 11.55 4.66 6.08
CA ALA A 255 10.22 4.43 6.62
C ALA A 255 9.52 3.23 5.96
N THR A 256 9.64 3.06 4.64
CA THR A 256 9.09 1.90 3.90
C THR A 256 9.73 0.60 4.40
N ARG A 257 11.05 0.61 4.60
CA ARG A 257 11.76 -0.54 5.16
C ARG A 257 11.30 -0.85 6.58
N SER A 258 11.18 0.17 7.43
CA SER A 258 10.66 0.00 8.79
C SER A 258 9.24 -0.56 8.81
N ALA A 259 8.38 -0.13 7.89
CA ALA A 259 7.03 -0.68 7.74
C ALA A 259 7.07 -2.14 7.26
N TYR A 260 7.96 -2.47 6.32
CA TYR A 260 8.19 -3.85 5.89
C TYR A 260 8.70 -4.72 7.05
N ASP A 261 9.69 -4.25 7.80
CA ASP A 261 10.23 -4.98 8.97
C ASP A 261 9.16 -5.20 10.06
N GLN A 262 8.15 -4.34 10.15
CA GLN A 262 7.07 -4.45 11.14
C GLN A 262 5.88 -5.31 10.69
N GLY A 263 5.66 -5.47 9.40
CA GLY A 263 4.46 -6.15 8.92
C GLY A 263 4.67 -7.07 7.72
N GLY A 264 5.51 -6.69 6.76
CA GLY A 264 5.71 -7.48 5.53
C GLY A 264 6.68 -8.66 5.68
N ARG A 265 7.57 -8.58 6.68
CA ARG A 265 8.62 -9.57 6.91
C ARG A 265 8.06 -10.93 7.33
N ALA A 266 7.05 -10.92 8.18
CA ALA A 266 6.36 -12.13 8.61
C ALA A 266 5.80 -12.91 7.41
N TYR A 267 5.12 -12.21 6.49
CA TYR A 267 4.58 -12.83 5.27
C TYR A 267 5.64 -13.47 4.39
N THR A 268 6.80 -12.81 4.24
CA THR A 268 7.90 -13.35 3.44
C THR A 268 8.47 -14.61 4.07
N VAL A 269 8.74 -14.59 5.39
CA VAL A 269 9.30 -15.75 6.10
C VAL A 269 8.35 -16.93 6.07
N PHE A 270 7.05 -16.68 6.25
CA PHE A 270 6.05 -17.75 6.16
C PHE A 270 5.90 -18.28 4.74
N GLY A 271 5.85 -17.40 3.73
CA GLY A 271 5.77 -17.82 2.33
C GLY A 271 6.97 -18.67 1.91
N ASP A 272 8.17 -18.32 2.32
CA ASP A 272 9.37 -19.14 2.10
C ASP A 272 9.27 -20.51 2.81
N GLY A 273 8.70 -20.54 4.02
CA GLY A 273 8.45 -21.75 4.78
C GLY A 273 7.43 -22.67 4.07
N VAL A 274 6.30 -22.12 3.64
CA VAL A 274 5.28 -22.88 2.87
C VAL A 274 5.87 -23.44 1.58
N ALA A 275 6.63 -22.64 0.85
CA ALA A 275 7.31 -23.10 -0.36
C ALA A 275 8.34 -24.21 -0.09
N ALA A 276 8.84 -24.32 1.14
CA ALA A 276 9.76 -25.38 1.60
C ALA A 276 9.03 -26.59 2.23
N GLY A 277 7.69 -26.56 2.32
CA GLY A 277 6.87 -27.65 2.87
C GLY A 277 6.37 -27.42 4.29
N LEU A 278 6.57 -26.24 4.90
CA LEU A 278 5.96 -25.92 6.19
C LEU A 278 4.44 -26.02 6.07
N ALA A 279 3.81 -26.71 6.99
CA ALA A 279 2.37 -27.01 7.01
C ALA A 279 1.90 -28.02 5.93
N ALA A 280 2.80 -28.73 5.23
CA ALA A 280 2.43 -29.78 4.28
C ALA A 280 1.68 -30.93 4.97
N ASP A 281 1.99 -31.21 6.24
CA ASP A 281 1.36 -32.28 7.03
C ASP A 281 -0.01 -31.87 7.62
N CYS A 282 -0.46 -30.63 7.42
CA CYS A 282 -1.75 -30.17 7.96
C CYS A 282 -2.94 -30.90 7.31
N GLY A 283 -2.81 -31.36 6.06
CA GLY A 283 -3.89 -32.04 5.33
C GLY A 283 -5.19 -31.19 5.32
N ASP A 284 -6.30 -31.83 5.75
CA ASP A 284 -7.60 -31.17 5.84
C ASP A 284 -7.84 -30.49 7.22
N THR A 285 -6.85 -30.53 8.12
CA THR A 285 -6.98 -29.90 9.44
C THR A 285 -6.92 -28.38 9.30
N PRO A 286 -7.85 -27.63 9.91
CA PRO A 286 -7.84 -26.17 9.82
C PRO A 286 -6.55 -25.54 10.36
N VAL A 287 -6.08 -24.51 9.68
CA VAL A 287 -4.91 -23.72 10.11
C VAL A 287 -5.40 -22.44 10.76
N VAL A 288 -4.95 -22.17 11.97
CA VAL A 288 -5.26 -20.93 12.69
C VAL A 288 -4.03 -20.05 12.80
N THR A 289 -4.23 -18.74 12.63
CA THR A 289 -3.17 -17.76 12.78
C THR A 289 -3.72 -16.39 13.12
N ASP A 290 -3.07 -15.67 14.02
CA ASP A 290 -3.42 -14.29 14.37
C ASP A 290 -2.67 -13.26 13.53
N TYR A 291 -1.67 -13.68 12.77
CA TYR A 291 -0.73 -12.77 12.10
C TYR A 291 -1.13 -12.39 10.68
N MET A 292 -1.92 -13.20 9.99
CA MET A 292 -2.17 -13.04 8.56
C MET A 292 -3.57 -12.52 8.23
N ILE A 293 -4.33 -12.16 9.25
CA ILE A 293 -5.74 -11.86 9.12
C ILE A 293 -5.99 -10.37 8.92
N TRP A 294 -6.43 -10.02 7.72
CA TRP A 294 -6.88 -8.68 7.36
C TRP A 294 -8.39 -8.69 7.13
N GLY A 295 -9.16 -8.35 8.15
CA GLY A 295 -10.61 -8.29 8.02
C GLY A 295 -11.34 -9.51 8.55
N GLY A 296 -12.56 -9.78 8.08
CA GLY A 296 -13.34 -10.94 8.46
C GLY A 296 -12.83 -12.24 7.86
N HIS A 297 -13.37 -13.32 8.31
CA HIS A 297 -13.07 -14.71 7.99
C HIS A 297 -12.80 -15.01 6.50
N GLU A 298 -13.78 -14.71 5.63
CA GLU A 298 -13.68 -14.94 4.19
C GLU A 298 -12.53 -14.16 3.53
N VAL A 299 -12.19 -12.98 4.09
CA VAL A 299 -11.11 -12.14 3.57
C VAL A 299 -9.74 -12.71 3.94
N ALA A 300 -9.62 -13.31 5.11
CA ALA A 300 -8.38 -13.93 5.57
C ALA A 300 -8.03 -15.17 4.74
N GLU A 301 -9.00 -16.04 4.52
CA GLU A 301 -8.86 -17.23 3.69
C GLU A 301 -8.45 -16.85 2.25
N ASN A 302 -9.18 -15.91 1.63
CA ASN A 302 -8.83 -15.44 0.28
C ASN A 302 -7.46 -14.75 0.22
N ALA A 303 -7.07 -13.99 1.24
CA ALA A 303 -5.77 -13.35 1.28
C ALA A 303 -4.63 -14.36 1.39
N PHE A 304 -4.83 -15.44 2.17
CA PHE A 304 -3.86 -16.52 2.29
C PHE A 304 -3.65 -17.22 0.94
N PHE A 305 -4.73 -17.62 0.26
CA PHE A 305 -4.66 -18.24 -1.06
C PHE A 305 -4.00 -17.34 -2.11
N LEU A 306 -4.31 -16.06 -2.11
CA LEU A 306 -3.71 -15.10 -3.05
C LEU A 306 -2.21 -14.91 -2.81
N CYS A 307 -1.75 -15.01 -1.57
CA CYS A 307 -0.34 -14.80 -1.23
C CYS A 307 0.50 -16.06 -1.38
N TYR A 308 -0.06 -17.24 -1.12
CA TYR A 308 0.72 -18.47 -0.96
C TYR A 308 0.25 -19.65 -1.80
N GLY A 309 -0.95 -19.60 -2.36
CA GLY A 309 -1.52 -20.72 -3.12
C GLY A 309 -0.73 -21.16 -4.34
N ASP A 310 0.09 -20.28 -4.94
CA ASP A 310 0.96 -20.62 -6.06
C ASP A 310 2.34 -21.15 -5.63
N LEU A 311 2.66 -21.11 -4.33
CA LEU A 311 3.97 -21.54 -3.83
C LEU A 311 4.04 -23.05 -3.60
N ASP A 312 2.94 -23.65 -3.16
CA ASP A 312 2.81 -25.08 -2.92
C ASP A 312 1.39 -25.52 -3.28
N ALA A 313 1.27 -26.68 -3.96
CA ALA A 313 -0.02 -27.26 -4.33
C ALA A 313 -0.86 -27.61 -3.09
N ASP A 314 -0.22 -28.02 -2.00
CA ASP A 314 -0.88 -28.39 -0.74
C ASP A 314 -1.40 -27.17 0.00
N ALA A 315 -0.79 -25.99 -0.17
CA ALA A 315 -1.27 -24.74 0.39
C ALA A 315 -2.65 -24.31 -0.11
N HIS A 316 -3.09 -24.81 -1.27
CA HIS A 316 -4.44 -24.59 -1.79
C HIS A 316 -5.53 -25.27 -0.96
N ALA A 317 -5.19 -26.31 -0.22
CA ALA A 317 -6.11 -27.05 0.62
C ALA A 317 -6.23 -26.47 2.04
N LEU A 318 -5.36 -25.54 2.42
CA LEU A 318 -5.36 -25.00 3.77
C LEU A 318 -6.58 -24.12 4.02
N GLN A 319 -7.33 -24.47 5.04
CA GLN A 319 -8.41 -23.64 5.59
C GLN A 319 -7.84 -22.75 6.69
N VAL A 320 -7.70 -21.46 6.43
CA VAL A 320 -7.11 -20.51 7.37
C VAL A 320 -8.18 -19.76 8.13
N TRP A 321 -8.10 -19.83 9.45
CA TRP A 321 -9.07 -19.26 10.38
C TRP A 321 -8.38 -18.35 11.39
N ARG A 322 -9.19 -17.52 12.06
CA ARG A 322 -8.74 -16.85 13.27
C ARG A 322 -8.79 -17.83 14.44
N THR A 323 -7.86 -17.67 15.37
CA THR A 323 -7.85 -18.47 16.60
C THR A 323 -9.20 -18.40 17.33
N GLU A 324 -9.84 -17.23 17.37
CA GLU A 324 -11.13 -16.98 18.03
C GLU A 324 -12.36 -17.65 17.35
N ASP A 325 -12.20 -18.14 16.13
CA ASP A 325 -13.31 -18.66 15.32
C ASP A 325 -13.49 -20.19 15.47
N HIS A 326 -12.61 -20.86 16.23
CA HIS A 326 -12.63 -22.31 16.44
C HIS A 326 -13.14 -22.70 17.83
N ALA A 327 -13.74 -23.92 17.91
CA ALA A 327 -14.17 -24.49 19.14
C ALA A 327 -12.98 -24.95 20.00
N ASP A 328 -13.12 -24.87 21.33
CA ASP A 328 -12.02 -25.14 22.28
C ASP A 328 -11.50 -26.61 22.27
N ASP A 329 -12.25 -27.54 21.71
CA ASP A 329 -11.93 -28.96 21.64
C ASP A 329 -11.56 -29.45 20.23
N GLU A 330 -11.58 -28.58 19.27
CA GLU A 330 -11.22 -28.91 17.87
C GLU A 330 -9.70 -28.92 17.68
N ALA A 331 -9.18 -29.94 17.00
CA ALA A 331 -7.78 -29.99 16.61
C ALA A 331 -7.51 -29.00 15.47
N VAL A 332 -6.49 -28.16 15.64
CA VAL A 332 -6.09 -27.14 14.66
C VAL A 332 -4.58 -27.09 14.54
N TYR A 333 -4.08 -26.76 13.34
CA TYR A 333 -2.68 -26.38 13.20
C TYR A 333 -2.53 -24.89 13.47
N ARG A 334 -1.74 -24.54 14.47
CA ARG A 334 -1.37 -23.16 14.76
C ARG A 334 -0.11 -22.79 14.02
N VAL A 335 -0.17 -21.66 13.34
CA VAL A 335 0.97 -21.10 12.60
C VAL A 335 1.39 -19.79 13.23
N GLY A 336 2.69 -19.61 13.42
CA GLY A 336 3.23 -18.39 13.98
C GLY A 336 4.55 -17.97 13.37
N PHE A 337 4.97 -16.78 13.78
CA PHE A 337 6.26 -16.20 13.41
C PHE A 337 6.96 -15.68 14.63
N THR A 338 8.26 -15.89 14.65
CA THR A 338 9.13 -15.16 15.57
C THR A 338 10.03 -14.25 14.77
N LEU A 339 9.81 -12.94 14.91
CA LEU A 339 10.60 -11.93 14.25
C LEU A 339 11.78 -11.54 15.14
N GLY A 340 12.98 -11.64 14.60
CA GLY A 340 14.20 -11.32 15.32
C GLY A 340 14.30 -9.83 15.65
N GLN A 341 14.62 -9.54 16.90
CA GLN A 341 15.06 -8.20 17.33
C GLN A 341 16.55 -8.28 17.68
N ASP A 342 17.32 -7.31 17.21
CA ASP A 342 18.78 -7.21 17.40
C ASP A 342 19.59 -8.38 16.84
N ARG A 343 19.71 -9.46 17.57
CA ARG A 343 20.46 -10.67 17.19
C ARG A 343 19.59 -11.91 17.02
N HIS A 344 18.28 -11.75 16.98
CA HIS A 344 17.34 -12.83 16.72
C HIS A 344 17.01 -12.87 15.24
N TYR A 345 16.78 -14.05 14.73
CA TYR A 345 16.45 -14.27 13.33
C TYR A 345 14.96 -14.59 13.21
N ASP A 346 14.43 -14.25 12.06
CA ASP A 346 13.04 -14.53 11.72
C ASP A 346 12.88 -16.00 11.42
N ILE A 347 11.87 -16.59 12.01
CA ILE A 347 11.46 -17.97 11.77
C ILE A 347 9.94 -18.03 11.63
N ALA A 348 9.47 -19.01 10.86
CA ALA A 348 8.07 -19.42 10.86
C ALA A 348 7.97 -20.82 11.48
N TRP A 349 6.85 -21.11 12.08
CA TRP A 349 6.58 -22.41 12.68
C TRP A 349 5.12 -22.80 12.52
N CYS A 350 4.87 -24.11 12.52
CA CYS A 350 3.55 -24.71 12.48
C CYS A 350 3.53 -25.89 13.46
N GLY A 351 2.44 -26.08 14.18
CA GLY A 351 2.30 -27.21 15.09
C GLY A 351 0.83 -27.53 15.38
N LEU A 352 0.55 -28.79 15.70
CA LEU A 352 -0.77 -29.27 16.04
C LEU A 352 -1.12 -28.88 17.47
N GLY A 353 -2.23 -28.19 17.67
CA GLY A 353 -2.79 -27.83 18.96
C GLY A 353 -4.30 -28.10 18.99
N HIS A 354 -4.91 -27.82 20.12
CA HIS A 354 -6.34 -27.97 20.32
C HIS A 354 -6.96 -26.64 20.76
N GLY A 355 -8.14 -26.34 20.24
CA GLY A 355 -8.91 -25.19 20.65
C GLY A 355 -8.52 -23.88 19.95
N ALA A 356 -9.23 -22.84 20.31
CA ALA A 356 -9.09 -21.52 19.71
C ALA A 356 -7.80 -20.80 20.10
N ASP A 357 -7.20 -21.12 21.24
CA ASP A 357 -5.93 -20.57 21.72
C ASP A 357 -5.03 -21.68 22.27
N PRO A 358 -4.46 -22.52 21.41
CA PRO A 358 -3.63 -23.61 21.85
C PRO A 358 -2.27 -23.08 22.37
N ASP A 359 -2.05 -23.20 23.67
CA ASP A 359 -0.79 -22.86 24.31
C ASP A 359 0.30 -23.92 24.10
N VAL A 360 -0.13 -25.17 23.88
CA VAL A 360 0.75 -26.35 23.75
C VAL A 360 0.57 -26.96 22.36
N LEU A 361 1.69 -27.14 21.66
CA LEU A 361 1.72 -27.71 20.32
C LEU A 361 2.48 -29.03 20.30
N THR A 362 2.02 -29.96 19.48
CA THR A 362 2.75 -31.17 19.08
C THR A 362 3.10 -31.10 17.60
N ASP A 363 3.95 -32.02 17.14
CA ASP A 363 4.37 -32.09 15.73
C ASP A 363 4.82 -30.74 15.15
N VAL A 364 5.67 -30.05 15.94
CA VAL A 364 6.08 -28.68 15.59
C VAL A 364 7.17 -28.71 14.54
N GLU A 365 6.91 -28.06 13.43
CA GLU A 365 7.88 -27.76 12.38
C GLU A 365 8.31 -26.30 12.45
N VAL A 366 9.61 -26.06 12.26
CA VAL A 366 10.21 -24.72 12.26
C VAL A 366 10.98 -24.51 10.97
N TRP A 367 10.62 -23.47 10.23
CA TRP A 367 11.37 -23.02 9.07
C TRP A 367 12.45 -22.03 9.47
N LEU A 368 13.69 -22.38 9.14
CA LEU A 368 14.88 -21.56 9.30
C LEU A 368 15.28 -21.00 7.94
N PRO A 369 15.10 -19.68 7.68
CA PRO A 369 15.42 -19.10 6.37
C PRO A 369 16.90 -19.14 6.04
N ALA A 370 17.23 -19.04 4.75
CA ALA A 370 18.59 -18.95 4.25
C ALA A 370 19.32 -17.74 4.85
N GLY A 371 20.61 -17.90 5.12
CA GLY A 371 21.45 -16.81 5.68
C GLY A 371 21.52 -16.77 7.19
N THR A 372 20.87 -17.67 7.89
CA THR A 372 21.13 -17.99 9.31
C THR A 372 22.59 -18.43 9.48
N PHE A 373 23.29 -17.90 10.46
CA PHE A 373 24.73 -18.15 10.61
C PHE A 373 25.03 -19.54 11.21
N LEU A 374 26.25 -20.04 10.96
CA LEU A 374 26.74 -21.37 11.32
C LEU A 374 26.68 -21.74 12.82
N TYR A 375 26.24 -20.84 13.70
CA TYR A 375 26.24 -21.05 15.15
C TYR A 375 24.98 -20.50 15.82
N ASP A 376 23.83 -20.68 15.17
CA ASP A 376 22.57 -20.23 15.73
C ASP A 376 21.99 -21.28 16.65
N VAL A 377 21.20 -20.82 17.58
CA VAL A 377 20.60 -21.64 18.62
C VAL A 377 19.10 -21.42 18.61
N LEU A 378 18.36 -22.51 18.39
CA LEU A 378 16.93 -22.54 18.55
C LEU A 378 16.59 -22.81 20.02
N TYR A 379 15.79 -21.95 20.60
CA TYR A 379 15.26 -22.07 21.95
C TYR A 379 13.77 -22.34 21.88
N TYR A 380 13.30 -23.22 22.73
CA TYR A 380 11.88 -23.45 22.95
C TYR A 380 11.67 -24.01 24.35
N THR A 381 10.46 -23.89 24.86
CA THR A 381 10.12 -24.40 26.19
C THR A 381 9.11 -25.54 26.03
N THR A 382 9.34 -26.66 26.66
CA THR A 382 8.40 -27.77 26.69
C THR A 382 7.21 -27.46 27.60
N ALA A 383 6.10 -28.22 27.47
CA ALA A 383 4.92 -28.08 28.33
C ALA A 383 5.24 -28.24 29.81
N ASP A 384 6.26 -29.03 30.15
CA ASP A 384 6.74 -29.22 31.53
C ASP A 384 7.56 -28.02 32.06
N GLY A 385 7.78 -26.98 31.23
CA GLY A 385 8.51 -25.77 31.59
C GLY A 385 10.03 -25.87 31.45
N GLU A 386 10.57 -26.90 30.83
CA GLU A 386 11.99 -27.03 30.55
C GLU A 386 12.39 -26.20 29.32
N GLU A 387 13.36 -25.29 29.47
CA GLU A 387 13.93 -24.57 28.34
C GLU A 387 14.95 -25.44 27.60
N VAL A 388 14.63 -25.79 26.35
CA VAL A 388 15.51 -26.57 25.48
C VAL A 388 16.32 -25.65 24.60
N ARG A 389 17.61 -25.96 24.48
CA ARG A 389 18.55 -25.26 23.61
C ARG A 389 19.11 -26.23 22.57
N ARG A 390 18.80 -25.99 21.30
CA ARG A 390 19.25 -26.81 20.17
C ARG A 390 20.14 -26.01 19.24
N GLU A 391 21.37 -26.44 19.00
CA GLU A 391 22.21 -25.84 17.95
C GLU A 391 21.66 -26.22 16.58
N VAL A 392 21.56 -25.25 15.70
CA VAL A 392 20.97 -25.42 14.36
C VAL A 392 21.93 -24.93 13.28
N TYR A 393 21.95 -25.63 12.17
CA TYR A 393 22.88 -25.40 11.04
C TYR A 393 22.07 -25.40 9.76
N PRO A 394 21.37 -24.29 9.44
CA PRO A 394 20.54 -24.25 8.25
C PRO A 394 21.37 -24.31 6.96
N ASP A 395 20.81 -24.97 5.97
CA ASP A 395 21.39 -25.07 4.64
C ASP A 395 21.37 -23.70 3.92
N LYS A 396 22.08 -23.61 2.79
CA LYS A 396 22.13 -22.40 1.97
C LYS A 396 20.77 -21.93 1.47
N ASN A 397 19.81 -22.85 1.39
CA ASN A 397 18.44 -22.57 0.91
C ASN A 397 17.43 -22.45 2.07
N GLY A 398 17.90 -22.51 3.31
CA GLY A 398 17.06 -22.68 4.49
C GLY A 398 16.89 -24.15 4.88
N SER A 399 16.32 -24.42 6.05
CA SER A 399 16.08 -25.78 6.54
C SER A 399 14.81 -25.87 7.35
N MET A 400 14.08 -27.00 7.20
CA MET A 400 12.98 -27.38 8.06
C MET A 400 13.52 -28.20 9.22
N ILE A 401 13.04 -27.93 10.42
CA ILE A 401 13.43 -28.64 11.65
C ILE A 401 12.13 -29.06 12.36
N THR A 402 12.01 -30.34 12.66
CA THR A 402 10.94 -30.87 13.52
C THR A 402 11.37 -30.85 14.97
N LEU A 403 10.50 -30.44 15.86
CA LEU A 403 10.68 -30.44 17.30
C LEU A 403 9.85 -31.56 17.91
N ASP A 404 10.48 -32.33 18.80
CA ASP A 404 9.85 -33.47 19.46
C ASP A 404 9.19 -33.03 20.78
N GLY A 405 8.01 -33.62 21.08
CA GLY A 405 7.28 -33.42 22.32
C GLY A 405 6.28 -32.27 22.29
N GLU A 406 5.76 -31.95 23.48
CA GLU A 406 4.79 -30.85 23.66
C GLU A 406 5.53 -29.54 23.91
N ILE A 407 5.25 -28.51 23.12
CA ILE A 407 6.01 -27.25 23.09
C ILE A 407 5.08 -26.06 23.28
N LEU A 408 5.49 -25.11 24.10
CA LEU A 408 4.76 -23.85 24.27
C LEU A 408 4.96 -22.96 23.03
N ALA A 409 3.88 -22.62 22.35
CA ALA A 409 3.88 -21.90 21.07
C ALA A 409 4.71 -20.61 21.08
N ASP A 410 4.52 -19.77 22.10
CA ASP A 410 5.16 -18.44 22.19
C ASP A 410 6.63 -18.49 22.63
N SER A 411 7.13 -19.69 22.97
CA SER A 411 8.51 -19.87 23.42
C SER A 411 9.53 -20.06 22.29
N ILE A 412 9.06 -20.37 21.07
CA ILE A 412 9.91 -20.72 19.93
C ILE A 412 10.64 -19.49 19.41
N ARG A 413 11.96 -19.50 19.48
CA ARG A 413 12.81 -18.38 19.04
C ARG A 413 14.18 -18.82 18.58
N LEU A 414 14.76 -18.08 17.64
CA LEU A 414 16.12 -18.28 17.18
C LEU A 414 17.01 -17.11 17.64
N ALA A 415 18.20 -17.43 18.13
CA ALA A 415 19.19 -16.44 18.54
C ALA A 415 20.58 -16.80 18.04
N SER A 416 21.41 -15.81 17.74
CA SER A 416 22.83 -16.04 17.50
C SER A 416 23.55 -16.41 18.80
N ARG A 417 24.52 -17.30 18.71
CA ARG A 417 25.35 -17.73 19.83
C ARG A 417 26.21 -16.61 20.40
#